data_509d7f28184d93303cfc4c0779724314
#
_entry.id   509d7f28184d93303cfc4c0779724314
#
_cell.length_a   1.000
_cell.length_b   1.000
_cell.length_c   1.000
_cell.angle_alpha   90.00
_cell.angle_beta   90.00
_cell.angle_gamma   90.00
#
_symmetry.space_group_name_H-M   'P 1'
#
loop_
_entity.id
_entity.type
_entity.pdbx_description
1 polymer ?
#
loop_
_entity_poly.entity_id
_entity_poly.type
_entity_poly.pdbx_seq_one_letter_code
_entity_poly.pdbx_strand_id
1 'polypeptide(L)'
;MKKLIFLLLAVMMLTACGQDKENDQGAVYVNITAEEAKQIMDTEEGYIILDVREQDEYDAGHIPEAILIPYTQIEEKANEMLQDKEQLILVYCRSGRRSKIAAEALVELGYTNIKEFGGIIDWPYEVTT
;
A
#
# COMPACT_ATOMS: atom_id res chain seq x y z
N MET A 1 -35.74 59.14 -11.21
CA MET A 1 -35.53 58.61 -11.11
C MET A 1 -35.08 57.61 -10.98
N LYS A 2 -34.68 57.02 -10.86
CA LYS A 2 -34.34 56.16 -10.75
C LYS A 2 -33.86 55.18 -10.50
N LYS A 3 -33.57 54.68 -10.28
CA LYS A 3 -33.25 53.79 -10.03
C LYS A 3 -32.72 52.85 -9.99
N LEU A 4 -32.31 52.33 -9.84
CA LEU A 4 -31.80 51.50 -9.71
C LEU A 4 -31.51 50.57 -9.39
N ILE A 5 -31.23 50.03 -9.25
CA ILE A 5 -30.99 49.13 -8.91
C ILE A 5 -30.43 48.15 -8.83
N PHE A 6 -30.09 47.56 -8.68
CA PHE A 6 -29.53 46.73 -8.52
C PHE A 6 -29.27 45.77 -8.27
N LEU A 7 -29.04 45.27 -8.19
CA LEU A 7 -28.79 44.38 -8.06
C LEU A 7 -28.18 43.51 -7.92
N LEU A 8 -27.95 42.96 -7.62
CA LEU A 8 -27.37 42.22 -7.38
C LEU A 8 -27.14 41.15 -7.27
N LEU A 9 -26.74 40.62 -7.29
CA LEU A 9 -26.46 39.67 -7.23
C LEU A 9 -25.87 38.78 -6.82
N ALA A 10 -25.81 38.41 -6.50
CA ALA A 10 -25.35 37.62 -5.96
C ALA A 10 -24.90 36.45 -6.24
N VAL A 11 -24.38 36.04 -6.21
CA VAL A 11 -23.88 35.06 -6.47
C VAL A 11 -23.43 34.02 -5.88
N MET A 12 -23.37 33.60 -5.67
CA MET A 12 -23.05 32.70 -5.14
C MET A 12 -22.35 31.65 -5.36
N MET A 13 -21.95 31.28 -5.12
CA MET A 13 -21.35 30.43 -5.25
C MET A 13 -21.12 29.32 -4.74
N LEU A 14 -20.93 28.84 -4.71
CA LEU A 14 -20.73 27.88 -4.39
C LEU A 14 -20.03 26.96 -4.37
N THR A 15 -19.66 26.54 -4.09
CA THR A 15 -19.00 25.79 -4.07
C THR A 15 -18.81 24.68 -3.72
N ALA A 16 -18.64 24.17 -3.65
CA ALA A 16 -18.45 23.25 -3.40
C ALA A 16 -17.94 22.26 -3.40
N CYS A 17 -17.75 21.90 -3.21
CA CYS A 17 -17.31 21.08 -3.24
C CYS A 17 -16.99 20.08 -2.91
N GLY A 18 -16.89 19.68 -2.70
CA GLY A 18 -16.61 18.80 -2.44
C GLY A 18 -16.06 17.94 -2.30
N GLN A 19 -15.81 17.64 -2.07
CA GLN A 19 -15.32 16.96 -1.94
C GLN A 19 -14.92 16.14 -1.35
N ASP A 20 -14.75 15.96 -1.08
CA ASP A 20 -14.29 15.42 -0.65
C ASP A 20 -14.09 14.53 -0.06
N LYS A 21 -14.16 14.12 0.13
CA LYS A 21 -14.05 13.41 0.56
C LYS A 21 -13.40 12.63 0.79
N GLU A 22 -13.20 12.32 0.81
CA GLU A 22 -12.60 11.67 0.88
C GLU A 22 -11.77 11.44 1.48
N ASN A 23 -11.60 11.61 1.85
CA ASN A 23 -10.77 11.53 2.26
C ASN A 23 -10.48 11.06 3.10
N ASP A 24 -10.62 10.81 3.34
CA ASP A 24 -10.35 10.42 4.07
C ASP A 24 -9.79 9.57 4.21
N GLN A 25 -9.84 9.52 3.99
CA GLN A 25 -9.25 8.58 3.96
C GLN A 25 -8.02 8.33 4.19
N GLY A 26 -7.90 8.37 4.43
CA GLY A 26 -6.58 8.06 4.83
C GLY A 26 -5.78 7.35 3.78
N ALA A 27 -4.60 6.92 4.15
CA ALA A 27 -3.76 6.13 3.26
C ALA A 27 -4.42 4.81 2.93
N VAL A 28 -4.11 4.31 1.76
CA VAL A 28 -4.59 3.01 1.32
C VAL A 28 -3.40 2.27 0.72
N TYR A 29 -3.54 0.99 0.52
CA TYR A 29 -2.55 0.25 -0.23
C TYR A 29 -3.06 0.04 -1.66
N VAL A 30 -2.15 -0.32 -2.55
CA VAL A 30 -2.46 -0.53 -3.96
C VAL A 30 -2.23 -2.00 -4.29
N ASN A 31 -3.17 -2.62 -4.99
CA ASN A 31 -2.96 -3.95 -5.56
C ASN A 31 -2.22 -3.82 -6.88
N ILE A 32 -1.19 -4.63 -7.06
CA ILE A 32 -0.50 -4.70 -8.34
C ILE A 32 -0.31 -6.17 -8.71
N THR A 33 0.04 -6.41 -9.95
CA THR A 33 0.29 -7.77 -10.42
C THR A 33 1.71 -8.19 -10.10
N ALA A 34 1.97 -9.51 -10.19
CA ALA A 34 3.33 -10.02 -10.05
C ALA A 34 4.25 -9.39 -11.08
N GLU A 35 3.75 -9.18 -12.29
CA GLU A 35 4.54 -8.58 -13.36
C GLU A 35 4.91 -7.14 -13.02
N GLU A 36 3.95 -6.38 -12.50
CA GLU A 36 4.22 -5.00 -12.10
C GLU A 36 5.21 -4.94 -10.94
N ALA A 37 5.09 -5.87 -9.98
CA ALA A 37 6.03 -5.94 -8.89
C ALA A 37 7.43 -6.25 -9.40
N LYS A 38 7.54 -7.20 -10.33
CA LYS A 38 8.85 -7.56 -10.89
C LYS A 38 9.47 -6.38 -11.62
N GLN A 39 8.65 -5.60 -12.34
CA GLN A 39 9.16 -4.43 -13.04
C GLN A 39 9.72 -3.40 -12.07
N ILE A 40 9.04 -3.19 -10.94
CA ILE A 40 9.57 -2.30 -9.91
C ILE A 40 10.90 -2.82 -9.40
N MET A 41 10.97 -4.11 -9.11
CA MET A 41 12.20 -4.71 -8.59
C MET A 41 13.35 -4.58 -9.57
N ASP A 42 13.06 -4.61 -10.86
CA ASP A 42 14.10 -4.55 -11.89
C ASP A 42 14.55 -3.12 -12.19
N THR A 43 13.72 -2.11 -11.92
CA THR A 43 13.98 -0.75 -12.39
C THR A 43 14.11 0.28 -11.28
N GLU A 44 13.73 -0.04 -10.04
CA GLU A 44 13.74 0.92 -8.95
C GLU A 44 14.65 0.44 -7.83
N GLU A 45 14.94 1.35 -6.90
CA GLU A 45 15.74 1.06 -5.74
C GLU A 45 15.02 1.55 -4.49
N GLY A 46 15.48 1.11 -3.34
CA GLY A 46 14.96 1.61 -2.08
C GLY A 46 13.65 0.99 -1.64
N TYR A 47 13.20 -0.05 -2.31
CA TYR A 47 12.00 -0.76 -1.88
C TYR A 47 12.36 -1.90 -0.93
N ILE A 48 11.35 -2.36 -0.19
CA ILE A 48 11.45 -3.57 0.62
C ILE A 48 10.46 -4.59 0.06
N ILE A 49 10.88 -5.84 -0.03
CA ILE A 49 10.00 -6.95 -0.36
C ILE A 49 9.65 -7.62 0.96
N LEU A 50 8.37 -7.69 1.28
CA LEU A 50 7.91 -8.20 2.56
C LEU A 50 7.08 -9.47 2.38
N ASP A 51 7.62 -10.57 2.89
CA ASP A 51 6.93 -11.85 2.94
C ASP A 51 6.20 -11.92 4.26
N VAL A 52 4.89 -12.15 4.22
CA VAL A 52 4.09 -12.17 5.45
C VAL A 52 3.54 -13.55 5.76
N ARG A 53 4.20 -14.58 5.20
CA ARG A 53 3.87 -15.98 5.49
C ARG A 53 4.51 -16.41 6.81
N GLU A 54 4.54 -17.71 7.07
CA GLU A 54 5.19 -18.25 8.26
C GLU A 54 6.64 -18.58 7.98
N GLN A 55 7.39 -18.80 9.05
CA GLN A 55 8.83 -19.04 8.94
C GLN A 55 9.14 -20.28 8.09
N ASP A 56 8.38 -21.36 8.27
CA ASP A 56 8.64 -22.58 7.52
C ASP A 56 8.37 -22.41 6.04
N GLU A 57 7.35 -21.60 5.69
CA GLU A 57 7.09 -21.30 4.28
C GLU A 57 8.24 -20.48 3.68
N TYR A 58 8.69 -19.49 4.42
CA TYR A 58 9.81 -18.65 3.98
C TYR A 58 11.07 -19.48 3.77
N ASP A 59 11.35 -20.37 4.70
CA ASP A 59 12.55 -21.20 4.63
C ASP A 59 12.51 -22.16 3.45
N ALA A 60 11.33 -22.60 3.05
CA ALA A 60 11.17 -23.53 1.94
C ALA A 60 11.34 -22.83 0.58
N GLY A 61 11.23 -21.49 0.55
CA GLY A 61 11.42 -20.74 -0.68
C GLY A 61 10.74 -19.38 -0.57
N HIS A 62 11.44 -18.34 -0.98
CA HIS A 62 10.90 -16.98 -0.93
C HIS A 62 11.46 -16.18 -2.09
N ILE A 63 10.84 -15.05 -2.36
CA ILE A 63 11.32 -14.14 -3.41
C ILE A 63 12.67 -13.58 -2.96
N PRO A 64 13.67 -13.55 -3.84
CA PRO A 64 15.00 -13.07 -3.45
C PRO A 64 14.94 -11.70 -2.78
N GLU A 65 15.70 -11.54 -1.73
CA GLU A 65 15.80 -10.30 -0.93
C GLU A 65 14.60 -10.01 -0.05
N ALA A 66 13.56 -10.86 -0.05
CA ALA A 66 12.41 -10.64 0.81
C ALA A 66 12.80 -10.81 2.27
N ILE A 67 12.24 -9.95 3.12
CA ILE A 67 12.36 -10.13 4.56
C ILE A 67 11.02 -10.67 5.06
N LEU A 68 11.05 -11.29 6.21
CA LEU A 68 9.88 -11.98 6.76
C LEU A 68 9.33 -11.26 7.98
N ILE A 69 8.05 -10.90 7.93
CA ILE A 69 7.28 -10.55 9.12
C ILE A 69 5.94 -11.25 8.94
N PRO A 70 5.67 -12.32 9.68
CA PRO A 70 4.37 -13.01 9.57
C PRO A 70 3.23 -12.03 9.78
N TYR A 71 2.14 -12.21 9.03
CA TYR A 71 1.07 -11.21 9.00
C TYR A 71 0.47 -10.95 10.38
N THR A 72 0.51 -11.93 11.27
CA THR A 72 -0.01 -11.77 12.62
C THR A 72 0.94 -10.98 13.53
N GLN A 73 2.15 -10.68 13.06
CA GLN A 73 3.15 -10.00 13.85
C GLN A 73 3.48 -8.59 13.33
N ILE A 74 2.70 -8.11 12.37
CA ILE A 74 2.96 -6.80 11.76
C ILE A 74 2.93 -5.69 12.81
N GLU A 75 1.89 -5.67 13.66
CA GLU A 75 1.77 -4.60 14.63
C GLU A 75 2.91 -4.60 15.63
N GLU A 76 3.41 -5.77 15.94
CA GLU A 76 4.46 -5.92 16.94
C GLU A 76 5.84 -5.57 16.38
N LYS A 77 6.10 -5.89 15.12
CA LYS A 77 7.46 -5.87 14.59
C LYS A 77 7.72 -4.80 13.53
N ALA A 78 6.68 -4.24 12.92
CA ALA A 78 6.89 -3.36 11.79
C ALA A 78 7.69 -2.11 12.16
N ASN A 79 7.38 -1.49 13.28
CA ASN A 79 8.07 -0.25 13.66
C ASN A 79 9.57 -0.45 13.81
N GLU A 80 9.99 -1.63 14.23
CA GLU A 80 11.40 -1.93 14.39
C GLU A 80 12.06 -2.31 13.07
N MET A 81 11.37 -3.14 12.28
CA MET A 81 11.96 -3.72 11.07
C MET A 81 11.75 -2.86 9.82
N LEU A 82 10.73 -2.00 9.83
CA LEU A 82 10.37 -1.15 8.70
C LEU A 82 10.31 0.28 9.21
N GLN A 83 11.47 0.90 9.40
CA GLN A 83 11.52 2.16 10.13
C GLN A 83 11.13 3.37 9.32
N ASP A 84 11.19 3.28 7.99
CA ASP A 84 10.81 4.39 7.11
C ASP A 84 9.38 4.20 6.64
N LYS A 85 8.47 4.98 7.19
CA LYS A 85 7.05 4.83 6.92
C LYS A 85 6.65 5.27 5.51
N GLU A 86 7.53 5.93 4.80
CA GLU A 86 7.28 6.35 3.42
C GLU A 86 7.95 5.47 2.39
N GLN A 87 8.74 4.51 2.85
CA GLN A 87 9.44 3.59 1.96
C GLN A 87 8.45 2.70 1.23
N LEU A 88 8.74 2.41 -0.04
CA LEU A 88 7.90 1.48 -0.81
C LEU A 88 8.06 0.08 -0.25
N ILE A 89 6.95 -0.55 0.09
CA ILE A 89 6.94 -1.92 0.60
C ILE A 89 6.07 -2.76 -0.33
N LEU A 90 6.69 -3.79 -0.90
CA LEU A 90 6.02 -4.73 -1.80
C LEU A 90 5.68 -5.97 -0.97
N VAL A 91 4.39 -6.23 -0.77
CA VAL A 91 3.91 -7.23 0.18
C VAL A 91 3.31 -8.42 -0.55
N TYR A 92 3.69 -9.62 -0.14
CA TYR A 92 3.10 -10.83 -0.70
C TYR A 92 2.95 -11.91 0.36
N CYS A 93 2.13 -12.92 0.05
CA CYS A 93 2.03 -14.10 0.88
C CYS A 93 1.99 -15.35 0.00
N ARG A 94 1.20 -16.36 0.34
CA ARG A 94 1.11 -17.54 -0.50
C ARG A 94 0.10 -17.35 -1.62
N SER A 95 -1.12 -16.88 -1.30
CA SER A 95 -2.20 -16.77 -2.27
C SER A 95 -2.90 -15.41 -2.28
N GLY A 96 -2.48 -14.47 -1.45
CA GLY A 96 -2.99 -13.10 -1.47
C GLY A 96 -3.87 -12.70 -0.29
N ARG A 97 -4.36 -13.65 0.51
CA ARG A 97 -5.26 -13.31 1.62
C ARG A 97 -4.50 -12.64 2.78
N ARG A 98 -3.41 -13.27 3.20
CA ARG A 98 -2.65 -12.75 4.34
C ARG A 98 -1.93 -11.45 3.99
N SER A 99 -1.53 -11.29 2.73
CA SER A 99 -0.85 -10.07 2.30
C SER A 99 -1.78 -8.88 2.31
N LYS A 100 -3.07 -9.08 2.02
CA LYS A 100 -4.04 -7.98 2.10
C LYS A 100 -4.27 -7.57 3.54
N ILE A 101 -4.36 -8.56 4.45
CA ILE A 101 -4.50 -8.28 5.89
C ILE A 101 -3.28 -7.50 6.38
N ALA A 102 -2.08 -7.95 5.98
CA ALA A 102 -0.85 -7.28 6.38
C ALA A 102 -0.77 -5.86 5.82
N ALA A 103 -1.19 -5.67 4.56
CA ALA A 103 -1.17 -4.35 3.95
C ALA A 103 -2.08 -3.39 4.71
N GLU A 104 -3.28 -3.86 5.09
CA GLU A 104 -4.20 -3.04 5.87
C GLU A 104 -3.61 -2.68 7.23
N ALA A 105 -2.95 -3.64 7.88
CA ALA A 105 -2.32 -3.38 9.16
C ALA A 105 -1.21 -2.33 9.03
N LEU A 106 -0.43 -2.42 7.96
CA LEU A 106 0.64 -1.43 7.73
C LEU A 106 0.06 -0.04 7.50
N VAL A 107 -1.02 0.05 6.73
CA VAL A 107 -1.68 1.34 6.51
C VAL A 107 -2.13 1.94 7.85
N GLU A 108 -2.72 1.12 8.71
CA GLU A 108 -3.18 1.60 10.01
C GLU A 108 -2.02 2.04 10.90
N LEU A 109 -0.84 1.48 10.70
CA LEU A 109 0.35 1.89 11.44
C LEU A 109 1.00 3.14 10.88
N GLY A 110 0.47 3.68 9.77
CA GLY A 110 0.97 4.93 9.21
C GLY A 110 1.89 4.77 8.02
N TYR A 111 2.04 3.56 7.49
CA TYR A 111 2.84 3.35 6.29
C TYR A 111 2.05 3.85 5.08
N THR A 112 2.70 4.62 4.23
CA THR A 112 2.00 5.37 3.18
C THR A 112 2.27 4.87 1.77
N ASN A 113 3.13 3.86 1.60
CA ASN A 113 3.56 3.48 0.26
C ASN A 113 3.61 1.96 0.15
N ILE A 114 2.43 1.32 0.17
CA ILE A 114 2.29 -0.12 0.23
C ILE A 114 1.71 -0.63 -1.08
N LYS A 115 2.37 -1.59 -1.70
CA LYS A 115 1.84 -2.28 -2.88
C LYS A 115 1.81 -3.77 -2.59
N GLU A 116 0.64 -4.35 -2.74
CA GLU A 116 0.39 -5.76 -2.44
C GLU A 116 0.25 -6.50 -3.77
N PHE A 117 0.98 -7.60 -3.94
CA PHE A 117 1.02 -8.25 -5.25
C PHE A 117 0.65 -9.73 -5.21
N GLY A 118 -0.16 -10.14 -4.24
CA GLY A 118 -0.75 -11.47 -4.27
C GLY A 118 0.11 -12.51 -3.61
N GLY A 119 0.31 -13.63 -4.28
CA GLY A 119 0.95 -14.76 -3.65
C GLY A 119 2.04 -15.39 -4.49
N ILE A 120 2.94 -16.06 -3.77
CA ILE A 120 4.08 -16.72 -4.40
C ILE A 120 3.64 -17.85 -5.32
N ILE A 121 2.44 -18.41 -5.13
CA ILE A 121 1.96 -19.46 -6.03
C ILE A 121 1.74 -18.93 -7.45
N ASP A 122 1.53 -17.63 -7.59
CA ASP A 122 1.35 -17.01 -8.92
C ASP A 122 2.59 -16.24 -9.36
N TRP A 123 3.70 -16.41 -8.65
CA TRP A 123 4.94 -15.71 -8.97
C TRP A 123 5.74 -16.53 -9.98
N PRO A 124 5.85 -16.06 -11.23
CA PRO A 124 6.49 -16.87 -12.27
C PRO A 124 7.99 -16.64 -12.38
N TYR A 125 8.56 -15.95 -11.44
CA TYR A 125 9.96 -15.56 -11.49
C TYR A 125 10.76 -16.32 -10.44
N GLU A 126 11.97 -15.92 -10.21
CA GLU A 126 12.93 -16.62 -9.36
C GLU A 126 12.53 -16.63 -7.90
N VAL A 127 12.79 -17.74 -7.22
CA VAL A 127 12.71 -17.85 -5.77
C VAL A 127 14.02 -18.44 -5.26
N THR A 128 14.29 -18.23 -3.99
CA THR A 128 15.52 -18.70 -3.35
C THR A 128 15.22 -19.24 -1.97
N THR A 129 16.20 -19.89 -1.34
CA THR A 129 16.05 -20.40 0.03
C THR A 129 17.09 -19.78 1.01
#